data_2d01139e5b4c5dfb2747471f22ca8027
#
_entry.id   2d01139e5b4c5dfb2747471f22ca8027
#
_cell.length_a   1.000
_cell.length_b   1.000
_cell.length_c   1.000
_cell.angle_alpha   90.00
_cell.angle_beta   90.00
_cell.angle_gamma   90.00
#
_symmetry.space_group_name_H-M   'P 1'
#
loop_
_entity.id
_entity.type
_entity.pdbx_description
1 polymer ?
#
loop_
_entity_poly.entity_id
_entity_poly.type
_entity_poly.pdbx_seq_one_letter_code
_entity_poly.pdbx_strand_id
1 'polypeptide(L)'
;MPEFVHLHVHTQYSILDGAAAIKPLIKRAKALGMNAIAITDHGNMYGVKNFHDTATDAGVKPILGCEVYVVKNRFEKDKDEKAGDHLILLAKNLEGYHNLCKMVSYSFTEGFYYKPRIDKQLLEQYHEGLICCSACLGGEVPQAIMHNDMEEAERVVQWFKGVFGDDYYLELQLHPSGDPQKDADVYENQLRVNKALLELAAKFGVKYICSNDVHFILAEDAVAHDHLICLNTGRDLDDPNRMRYTFQEYLKSPEEMAALFPDHPEALATTLEIAAKCEDYKLTHAPLMPNFPPPEDFKIDLAELRESFVKKIEDAELLARIGACASVEELERLVAHDKELSDRLMVAKQYCYLVDLTYKGAHRRYGEVLDEKVEQRLKYELDTIEWMGFPGYFLIVWDYIRAAREMGVSVGPGRGSAAGSVVAYCLKITNICLLYTSPSP
;
A
#
# COMPACT_ATOMS: atom_id res chain seq x y z
N MET A 1 -21.21 -18.27 21.11
CA MET A 1 -20.14 -18.82 20.25
C MET A 1 -18.88 -18.02 20.60
N PRO A 2 -17.72 -18.65 20.70
CA PRO A 2 -16.50 -17.90 20.92
C PRO A 2 -16.28 -16.92 19.77
N GLU A 3 -15.76 -15.74 20.09
CA GLU A 3 -15.38 -14.75 19.09
C GLU A 3 -13.85 -14.72 18.99
N PHE A 4 -13.33 -14.52 17.79
CA PHE A 4 -11.89 -14.56 17.51
C PHE A 4 -11.57 -13.83 16.20
N VAL A 5 -10.38 -13.24 16.13
CA VAL A 5 -9.85 -12.59 14.93
C VAL A 5 -8.46 -13.15 14.59
N HIS A 6 -8.29 -13.68 13.39
CA HIS A 6 -6.97 -14.05 12.89
C HIS A 6 -6.13 -12.79 12.61
N LEU A 7 -5.03 -12.63 13.36
CA LEU A 7 -4.13 -11.48 13.28
C LEU A 7 -2.77 -11.82 12.59
N HIS A 8 -2.53 -13.09 12.28
CA HIS A 8 -1.36 -13.59 11.57
C HIS A 8 -1.83 -14.47 10.40
N VAL A 9 -1.81 -13.89 9.19
CA VAL A 9 -2.42 -14.50 8.01
C VAL A 9 -1.60 -14.19 6.77
N HIS A 10 -1.17 -15.23 6.06
CA HIS A 10 -0.43 -15.17 4.80
C HIS A 10 -1.36 -15.44 3.64
N THR A 11 -1.37 -14.53 2.68
CA THR A 11 -2.15 -14.66 1.45
C THR A 11 -1.28 -15.18 0.31
N GLN A 12 -1.85 -15.28 -0.88
CA GLN A 12 -1.11 -15.60 -2.12
C GLN A 12 0.05 -14.63 -2.42
N TYR A 13 0.17 -13.53 -1.68
CA TYR A 13 1.27 -12.56 -1.80
C TYR A 13 2.45 -12.87 -0.87
N SER A 14 2.32 -13.85 0.01
CA SER A 14 3.45 -14.59 0.61
C SER A 14 3.95 -15.60 -0.41
N ILE A 15 4.70 -15.11 -1.41
CA ILE A 15 4.91 -15.76 -2.72
C ILE A 15 5.53 -17.16 -2.58
N LEU A 16 6.32 -17.42 -1.54
CA LEU A 16 6.98 -18.71 -1.35
C LEU A 16 6.00 -19.80 -0.92
N ASP A 17 5.09 -19.48 0.02
CA ASP A 17 4.34 -20.46 0.81
C ASP A 17 2.89 -20.10 1.08
N GLY A 18 2.42 -18.90 0.70
CA GLY A 18 1.01 -18.52 0.86
C GLY A 18 0.12 -19.08 -0.24
N ALA A 19 -0.93 -19.85 0.14
CA ALA A 19 -1.93 -20.39 -0.77
C ALA A 19 -3.34 -19.81 -0.56
N ALA A 20 -3.52 -18.90 0.42
CA ALA A 20 -4.80 -18.27 0.70
C ALA A 20 -5.10 -17.11 -0.26
N ALA A 21 -5.86 -17.36 -1.32
CA ALA A 21 -6.32 -16.31 -2.22
C ALA A 21 -7.28 -15.35 -1.49
N ILE A 22 -7.10 -14.02 -1.66
CA ILE A 22 -7.78 -12.99 -0.86
C ILE A 22 -9.31 -13.13 -0.88
N LYS A 23 -9.92 -13.21 -2.06
CA LYS A 23 -11.38 -13.27 -2.17
C LYS A 23 -12.02 -14.51 -1.52
N PRO A 24 -11.52 -15.75 -1.74
CA PRO A 24 -11.96 -16.92 -1.01
C PRO A 24 -11.69 -16.85 0.50
N LEU A 25 -10.54 -16.30 0.92
CA LEU A 25 -10.18 -16.11 2.32
C LEU A 25 -11.22 -15.25 3.06
N ILE A 26 -11.52 -14.07 2.53
CA ILE A 26 -12.53 -13.16 3.10
C ILE A 26 -13.92 -13.81 3.12
N LYS A 27 -14.29 -14.50 2.05
CA LYS A 27 -15.57 -15.23 1.99
C LYS A 27 -15.65 -16.29 3.10
N ARG A 28 -14.57 -17.03 3.32
CA ARG A 28 -14.51 -18.07 4.37
C ARG A 28 -14.55 -17.46 5.77
N ALA A 29 -13.76 -16.41 6.04
CA ALA A 29 -13.77 -15.69 7.32
C ALA A 29 -15.19 -15.21 7.68
N LYS A 30 -15.88 -14.60 6.72
CA LYS A 30 -17.27 -14.16 6.90
C LYS A 30 -18.22 -15.35 7.17
N ALA A 31 -18.06 -16.46 6.46
CA ALA A 31 -18.88 -17.66 6.66
C ALA A 31 -18.67 -18.31 8.03
N LEU A 32 -17.48 -18.13 8.62
CA LEU A 32 -17.13 -18.56 9.98
C LEU A 32 -17.57 -17.54 11.05
N GLY A 33 -18.27 -16.46 10.67
CA GLY A 33 -18.79 -15.46 11.60
C GLY A 33 -17.77 -14.43 12.08
N MET A 34 -16.59 -14.34 11.45
CA MET A 34 -15.57 -13.36 11.79
C MET A 34 -15.94 -12.00 11.24
N ASN A 35 -15.89 -10.96 12.09
CA ASN A 35 -16.17 -9.57 11.74
C ASN A 35 -14.91 -8.79 11.31
N ALA A 36 -13.72 -9.33 11.56
CA ALA A 36 -12.43 -8.77 11.20
C ALA A 36 -11.44 -9.88 10.86
N ILE A 37 -10.41 -9.55 10.08
CA ILE A 37 -9.29 -10.44 9.76
C ILE A 37 -8.09 -9.59 9.34
N ALA A 38 -6.87 -10.03 9.66
CA ALA A 38 -5.65 -9.36 9.24
C ALA A 38 -5.08 -9.94 7.93
N ILE A 39 -4.21 -9.16 7.29
CA ILE A 39 -3.24 -9.60 6.30
C ILE A 39 -1.84 -9.26 6.82
N THR A 40 -0.92 -10.24 6.82
CA THR A 40 0.44 -10.10 7.34
C THR A 40 1.43 -10.85 6.45
N ASP A 41 1.38 -10.62 5.15
CA ASP A 41 2.26 -11.30 4.18
C ASP A 41 3.74 -11.10 4.48
N HIS A 42 4.57 -12.09 4.12
CA HIS A 42 6.01 -12.11 4.31
C HIS A 42 6.73 -10.93 3.62
N GLY A 43 7.21 -9.97 4.39
CA GLY A 43 8.10 -8.88 3.96
C GLY A 43 7.51 -7.94 2.91
N ASN A 44 6.23 -7.98 2.65
CA ASN A 44 5.62 -7.12 1.63
C ASN A 44 4.16 -6.73 1.95
N MET A 45 3.68 -5.71 1.25
CA MET A 45 2.31 -5.19 1.34
C MET A 45 1.58 -5.23 -0.01
N TYR A 46 1.97 -6.12 -0.93
CA TYR A 46 1.44 -6.15 -2.30
C TYR A 46 -0.06 -6.43 -2.36
N GLY A 47 -0.56 -7.29 -1.46
CA GLY A 47 -1.97 -7.67 -1.37
C GLY A 47 -2.87 -6.67 -0.64
N VAL A 48 -2.30 -5.73 0.12
CA VAL A 48 -3.01 -4.92 1.12
C VAL A 48 -4.17 -4.13 0.53
N LYS A 49 -4.01 -3.48 -0.63
CA LYS A 49 -5.10 -2.70 -1.25
C LYS A 49 -6.26 -3.60 -1.72
N ASN A 50 -5.94 -4.74 -2.36
CA ASN A 50 -6.94 -5.71 -2.80
C ASN A 50 -7.66 -6.34 -1.60
N PHE A 51 -6.92 -6.65 -0.53
CA PHE A 51 -7.47 -7.18 0.72
C PHE A 51 -8.41 -6.18 1.39
N HIS A 52 -7.97 -4.94 1.55
CA HIS A 52 -8.77 -3.85 2.14
C HIS A 52 -10.12 -3.69 1.42
N ASP A 53 -10.08 -3.54 0.09
CA ASP A 53 -11.30 -3.31 -0.68
C ASP A 53 -12.23 -4.55 -0.63
N THR A 54 -11.66 -5.75 -0.83
CA THR A 54 -12.45 -7.00 -0.80
C THR A 54 -13.10 -7.24 0.55
N ALA A 55 -12.39 -6.99 1.65
CA ALA A 55 -12.91 -7.16 3.00
C ALA A 55 -13.98 -6.11 3.33
N THR A 56 -13.73 -4.85 2.99
CA THR A 56 -14.68 -3.74 3.18
C THR A 56 -15.97 -3.99 2.41
N ASP A 57 -15.90 -4.38 1.14
CA ASP A 57 -17.06 -4.72 0.31
C ASP A 57 -17.85 -5.92 0.87
N ALA A 58 -17.16 -6.85 1.51
CA ALA A 58 -17.79 -7.99 2.17
C ALA A 58 -18.38 -7.65 3.56
N GLY A 59 -18.13 -6.47 4.11
CA GLY A 59 -18.52 -6.08 5.46
C GLY A 59 -17.70 -6.79 6.55
N VAL A 60 -16.42 -7.13 6.25
CA VAL A 60 -15.43 -7.66 7.18
C VAL A 60 -14.37 -6.58 7.38
N LYS A 61 -14.04 -6.25 8.63
CA LYS A 61 -13.03 -5.24 8.95
C LYS A 61 -11.63 -5.71 8.55
N PRO A 62 -10.95 -5.00 7.61
CA PRO A 62 -9.58 -5.32 7.26
C PRO A 62 -8.60 -4.77 8.30
N ILE A 63 -7.71 -5.61 8.81
CA ILE A 63 -6.57 -5.20 9.62
C ILE A 63 -5.32 -5.34 8.75
N LEU A 64 -4.66 -4.22 8.47
CA LEU A 64 -3.55 -4.19 7.52
C LEU A 64 -2.22 -4.32 8.25
N GLY A 65 -1.40 -5.25 7.82
CA GLY A 65 -0.13 -5.54 8.44
C GLY A 65 0.88 -6.17 7.49
N CYS A 66 1.99 -6.55 8.06
CA CYS A 66 3.09 -7.27 7.39
C CYS A 66 3.87 -8.06 8.43
N GLU A 67 4.27 -9.28 8.09
CA GLU A 67 5.30 -9.97 8.80
C GLU A 67 6.66 -9.51 8.26
N VAL A 68 7.37 -8.72 9.06
CA VAL A 68 8.68 -8.17 8.69
C VAL A 68 9.82 -9.03 9.19
N TYR A 69 11.00 -8.92 8.59
CA TYR A 69 12.21 -9.62 8.97
C TYR A 69 13.16 -8.65 9.68
N VAL A 70 13.39 -8.86 10.97
CA VAL A 70 14.22 -7.99 11.82
C VAL A 70 15.64 -8.55 11.91
N VAL A 71 16.64 -7.71 11.67
CA VAL A 71 18.06 -8.04 11.82
C VAL A 71 18.73 -7.01 12.72
N LYS A 72 19.94 -7.28 13.18
CA LYS A 72 20.71 -6.33 14.02
C LYS A 72 21.04 -5.05 13.28
N ASN A 73 21.43 -5.16 12.01
CA ASN A 73 21.78 -4.03 11.15
C ASN A 73 21.38 -4.33 9.70
N ARG A 74 20.40 -3.62 9.16
CA ARG A 74 19.88 -3.85 7.81
C ARG A 74 20.89 -3.59 6.69
N PHE A 75 21.93 -2.81 6.95
CA PHE A 75 22.97 -2.50 5.97
C PHE A 75 24.03 -3.60 5.86
N GLU A 76 24.17 -4.44 6.88
CA GLU A 76 25.13 -5.54 6.88
C GLU A 76 24.58 -6.75 6.12
N LYS A 77 25.43 -7.40 5.33
CA LYS A 77 25.08 -8.58 4.54
C LYS A 77 25.74 -9.82 5.14
N ASP A 78 25.40 -10.09 6.39
CA ASP A 78 25.89 -11.27 7.09
C ASP A 78 25.12 -12.52 6.61
N LYS A 79 25.86 -13.59 6.33
CA LYS A 79 25.29 -14.87 5.91
C LYS A 79 24.53 -15.57 7.03
N ASP A 80 24.91 -15.32 8.28
CA ASP A 80 24.29 -15.93 9.45
C ASP A 80 22.99 -15.21 9.85
N GLU A 81 22.82 -13.94 9.45
CA GLU A 81 21.62 -13.13 9.68
C GLU A 81 20.77 -12.90 8.41
N LYS A 82 20.96 -13.70 7.37
CA LYS A 82 20.26 -13.53 6.09
C LYS A 82 18.74 -13.71 6.17
N ALA A 83 18.25 -14.48 7.13
CA ALA A 83 16.83 -14.76 7.29
C ALA A 83 16.07 -13.62 8.00
N GLY A 84 16.69 -13.04 9.04
CA GLY A 84 16.03 -12.13 9.98
C GLY A 84 15.01 -12.84 10.89
N ASP A 85 14.72 -12.23 12.04
CA ASP A 85 13.67 -12.69 12.94
C ASP A 85 12.31 -12.18 12.50
N HIS A 86 11.28 -13.00 12.62
CA HIS A 86 9.91 -12.64 12.24
C HIS A 86 9.28 -11.70 13.26
N LEU A 87 8.53 -10.72 12.78
CA LEU A 87 7.80 -9.79 13.62
C LEU A 87 6.50 -9.36 12.94
N ILE A 88 5.37 -9.47 13.62
CA ILE A 88 4.10 -9.00 13.08
C ILE A 88 3.89 -7.54 13.43
N LEU A 89 3.65 -6.73 12.42
CA LEU A 89 3.26 -5.32 12.56
C LEU A 89 1.88 -5.11 11.94
N LEU A 90 0.95 -4.52 12.73
CA LEU A 90 -0.41 -4.20 12.29
C LEU A 90 -0.61 -2.69 12.34
N ALA A 91 -1.18 -2.11 11.30
CA ALA A 91 -1.49 -0.69 11.24
C ALA A 91 -2.77 -0.38 12.03
N LYS A 92 -2.64 0.33 13.14
CA LYS A 92 -3.73 0.75 13.99
C LYS A 92 -4.58 1.85 13.36
N ASN A 93 -3.95 2.72 12.58
CA ASN A 93 -4.57 3.86 11.90
C ASN A 93 -3.82 4.21 10.60
N LEU A 94 -4.24 5.24 9.90
CA LEU A 94 -3.65 5.65 8.63
C LEU A 94 -2.17 6.08 8.77
N GLU A 95 -1.78 6.67 9.91
CA GLU A 95 -0.37 6.99 10.19
C GLU A 95 0.48 5.73 10.30
N GLY A 96 0.02 4.74 11.07
CA GLY A 96 0.66 3.42 11.17
C GLY A 96 0.78 2.73 9.81
N TYR A 97 -0.27 2.81 8.97
CA TYR A 97 -0.20 2.29 7.60
C TYR A 97 0.91 2.96 6.78
N HIS A 98 1.02 4.29 6.83
CA HIS A 98 2.09 5.01 6.13
C HIS A 98 3.48 4.69 6.70
N ASN A 99 3.61 4.54 8.01
CA ASN A 99 4.86 4.16 8.66
C ASN A 99 5.27 2.74 8.28
N LEU A 100 4.33 1.80 8.24
CA LEU A 100 4.58 0.44 7.77
C LEU A 100 5.01 0.42 6.29
N CYS A 101 4.35 1.19 5.42
CA CYS A 101 4.77 1.35 4.02
C CYS A 101 6.22 1.85 3.89
N LYS A 102 6.63 2.83 4.72
CA LYS A 102 8.01 3.33 4.71
C LYS A 102 9.00 2.25 5.15
N MET A 103 8.73 1.55 6.27
CA MET A 103 9.61 0.48 6.76
C MET A 103 9.76 -0.63 5.73
N VAL A 104 8.65 -1.10 5.15
CA VAL A 104 8.68 -2.12 4.09
C VAL A 104 9.44 -1.60 2.86
N SER A 105 9.29 -0.33 2.49
CA SER A 105 10.07 0.26 1.38
C SER A 105 11.57 0.28 1.69
N TYR A 106 11.97 0.71 2.89
CA TYR A 106 13.38 0.68 3.31
C TYR A 106 13.95 -0.74 3.38
N SER A 107 13.13 -1.74 3.75
CA SER A 107 13.58 -3.12 3.73
C SER A 107 14.02 -3.61 2.34
N PHE A 108 13.39 -3.09 1.27
CA PHE A 108 13.77 -3.39 -0.11
C PHE A 108 14.92 -2.51 -0.63
N THR A 109 14.95 -1.21 -0.27
CA THR A 109 15.93 -0.28 -0.84
C THR A 109 17.27 -0.27 -0.09
N GLU A 110 17.26 -0.56 1.21
CA GLU A 110 18.42 -0.52 2.08
C GLU A 110 18.77 -1.90 2.66
N GLY A 111 17.76 -2.66 3.11
CA GLY A 111 17.91 -3.88 3.88
C GLY A 111 17.91 -5.17 3.09
N PHE A 112 17.72 -5.15 1.77
CA PHE A 112 17.55 -6.36 0.98
C PHE A 112 18.85 -7.21 0.90
N TYR A 113 18.75 -8.40 1.49
CA TYR A 113 19.75 -9.44 1.35
C TYR A 113 19.08 -10.80 1.53
N TYR A 114 18.81 -11.51 0.45
CA TYR A 114 17.92 -12.68 0.31
C TYR A 114 16.45 -12.37 0.64
N LYS A 115 16.18 -11.63 1.71
CA LYS A 115 14.86 -11.15 2.13
C LYS A 115 14.87 -9.63 2.37
N PRO A 116 13.72 -8.96 2.32
CA PRO A 116 13.61 -7.55 2.70
C PRO A 116 13.68 -7.43 4.24
N ARG A 117 14.75 -6.84 4.78
CA ARG A 117 15.03 -6.80 6.22
C ARG A 117 14.97 -5.39 6.77
N ILE A 118 14.46 -5.26 7.97
CA ILE A 118 14.50 -4.04 8.77
C ILE A 118 15.37 -4.25 10.01
N ASP A 119 15.59 -3.21 10.78
CA ASP A 119 16.27 -3.26 12.07
C ASP A 119 15.54 -2.45 13.15
N LYS A 120 16.01 -2.55 14.39
CA LYS A 120 15.43 -1.86 15.54
C LYS A 120 15.44 -0.34 15.38
N GLN A 121 16.39 0.23 14.63
CA GLN A 121 16.43 1.67 14.35
C GLN A 121 15.21 2.14 13.54
N LEU A 122 14.79 1.37 12.52
CA LEU A 122 13.58 1.69 11.75
C LEU A 122 12.31 1.53 12.61
N LEU A 123 12.28 0.51 13.48
CA LEU A 123 11.16 0.32 14.40
C LEU A 123 11.02 1.51 15.37
N GLU A 124 12.11 1.97 15.97
CA GLU A 124 12.09 3.16 16.84
C GLU A 124 11.63 4.42 16.09
N GLN A 125 12.00 4.57 14.83
CA GLN A 125 11.68 5.75 14.03
C GLN A 125 10.22 5.77 13.53
N TYR A 126 9.63 4.60 13.26
CA TYR A 126 8.33 4.48 12.56
C TYR A 126 7.30 3.64 13.31
N HIS A 127 7.42 3.45 14.64
CA HIS A 127 6.48 2.64 15.43
C HIS A 127 5.11 3.28 15.65
N GLU A 128 5.00 4.61 15.51
CA GLU A 128 3.77 5.34 15.78
C GLU A 128 2.61 4.80 14.92
N GLY A 129 1.48 4.55 15.59
CA GLY A 129 0.27 4.00 14.95
C GLY A 129 0.37 2.52 14.59
N LEU A 130 1.36 1.78 15.09
CA LEU A 130 1.52 0.35 14.88
C LEU A 130 1.27 -0.45 16.16
N ILE A 131 0.74 -1.65 15.96
CA ILE A 131 0.66 -2.73 16.95
C ILE A 131 1.70 -3.77 16.55
N CYS A 132 2.41 -4.32 17.53
CA CYS A 132 3.48 -5.28 17.35
C CYS A 132 3.17 -6.59 18.06
N CYS A 133 3.30 -7.75 17.37
CA CYS A 133 3.20 -9.07 17.97
C CYS A 133 4.49 -9.87 17.73
N SER A 134 4.85 -10.74 18.68
CA SER A 134 6.15 -11.46 18.72
C SER A 134 6.32 -12.53 17.64
N ALA A 135 5.35 -12.73 16.77
CA ALA A 135 5.31 -13.69 15.66
C ALA A 135 5.39 -15.16 16.10
N CYS A 136 5.72 -16.05 15.14
CA CYS A 136 5.81 -17.50 15.28
C CYS A 136 7.15 -17.95 15.92
N LEU A 137 7.49 -19.24 15.81
CA LEU A 137 8.81 -19.76 16.27
C LEU A 137 10.00 -19.04 15.62
N GLY A 138 9.79 -18.37 14.46
CA GLY A 138 10.80 -17.56 13.79
C GLY A 138 11.03 -16.17 14.40
N GLY A 139 10.27 -15.76 15.43
CA GLY A 139 10.40 -14.47 16.09
C GLY A 139 11.60 -14.38 17.04
N GLU A 140 12.12 -13.17 17.30
CA GLU A 140 13.33 -12.93 18.13
C GLU A 140 13.16 -13.49 19.55
N VAL A 141 12.01 -13.27 20.20
CA VAL A 141 11.73 -13.81 21.55
C VAL A 141 11.63 -15.35 21.54
N PRO A 142 10.81 -15.98 20.66
CA PRO A 142 10.80 -17.45 20.52
C PRO A 142 12.16 -18.04 20.21
N GLN A 143 12.97 -17.42 19.35
CA GLN A 143 14.32 -17.90 19.02
C GLN A 143 15.25 -17.88 20.24
N ALA A 144 15.25 -16.81 21.04
CA ALA A 144 16.02 -16.75 22.28
C ALA A 144 15.61 -17.87 23.25
N ILE A 145 14.29 -18.12 23.40
CA ILE A 145 13.77 -19.22 24.24
C ILE A 145 14.24 -20.59 23.72
N MET A 146 14.18 -20.82 22.40
CA MET A 146 14.61 -22.08 21.80
C MET A 146 16.11 -22.33 21.98
N HIS A 147 16.93 -21.29 22.00
CA HIS A 147 18.36 -21.36 22.29
C HIS A 147 18.69 -21.43 23.80
N ASN A 148 17.67 -21.50 24.68
CA ASN A 148 17.77 -21.46 26.15
C ASN A 148 18.41 -20.18 26.69
N ASP A 149 18.32 -19.06 25.97
CA ASP A 149 18.77 -17.74 26.40
C ASP A 149 17.59 -16.91 26.91
N MET A 150 17.16 -17.21 28.14
CA MET A 150 16.06 -16.50 28.79
C MET A 150 16.41 -15.05 29.12
N GLU A 151 17.70 -14.74 29.37
CA GLU A 151 18.15 -13.37 29.64
C GLU A 151 17.97 -12.51 28.37
N GLU A 152 18.29 -13.07 27.20
CA GLU A 152 18.05 -12.40 25.92
C GLU A 152 16.56 -12.24 25.67
N ALA A 153 15.74 -13.29 25.86
CA ALA A 153 14.29 -13.20 25.68
C ALA A 153 13.69 -12.07 26.54
N GLU A 154 14.13 -11.94 27.80
CA GLU A 154 13.70 -10.85 28.69
C GLU A 154 14.11 -9.47 28.19
N ARG A 155 15.35 -9.30 27.71
CA ARG A 155 15.85 -8.04 27.15
C ARG A 155 15.05 -7.63 25.91
N VAL A 156 14.76 -8.58 25.05
CA VAL A 156 13.99 -8.37 23.82
C VAL A 156 12.56 -7.95 24.14
N VAL A 157 11.87 -8.64 25.07
CA VAL A 157 10.52 -8.26 25.52
C VAL A 157 10.49 -6.86 26.12
N GLN A 158 11.49 -6.52 26.97
CA GLN A 158 11.61 -5.18 27.55
C GLN A 158 11.82 -4.11 26.50
N TRP A 159 12.64 -4.38 25.50
CA TRP A 159 12.88 -3.44 24.40
C TRP A 159 11.61 -3.18 23.59
N PHE A 160 10.91 -4.23 23.13
CA PHE A 160 9.66 -4.08 22.38
C PHE A 160 8.58 -3.37 23.21
N LYS A 161 8.44 -3.72 24.48
CA LYS A 161 7.52 -3.03 25.39
C LYS A 161 7.91 -1.56 25.58
N GLY A 162 9.19 -1.24 25.62
CA GLY A 162 9.70 0.13 25.69
C GLY A 162 9.33 0.97 24.47
N VAL A 163 9.34 0.38 23.26
CA VAL A 163 9.01 1.05 22.02
C VAL A 163 7.50 1.15 21.78
N PHE A 164 6.78 0.03 21.92
CA PHE A 164 5.36 -0.07 21.56
C PHE A 164 4.39 0.11 22.74
N GLY A 165 4.89 0.10 23.97
CA GLY A 165 4.04 0.25 25.18
C GLY A 165 2.96 -0.83 25.28
N ASP A 166 1.71 -0.40 25.37
CA ASP A 166 0.53 -1.27 25.46
C ASP A 166 0.06 -1.81 24.10
N ASP A 167 0.77 -1.49 23.01
CA ASP A 167 0.55 -2.02 21.68
C ASP A 167 1.56 -3.14 21.32
N TYR A 168 2.32 -3.65 22.32
CA TYR A 168 3.15 -4.85 22.18
C TYR A 168 2.43 -6.07 22.78
N TYR A 169 2.41 -7.18 22.02
CA TYR A 169 1.76 -8.43 22.40
C TYR A 169 2.67 -9.63 22.15
N LEU A 170 2.62 -10.62 23.06
CA LEU A 170 3.23 -11.93 22.82
C LEU A 170 2.24 -12.84 22.08
N GLU A 171 2.76 -13.72 21.22
CA GLU A 171 1.94 -14.54 20.34
C GLU A 171 2.12 -16.02 20.63
N LEU A 172 1.04 -16.70 21.00
CA LEU A 172 0.99 -18.12 21.26
C LEU A 172 0.50 -18.86 20.01
N GLN A 173 1.17 -19.94 19.65
CA GLN A 173 0.78 -20.79 18.52
C GLN A 173 0.79 -22.26 18.92
N LEU A 174 -0.12 -23.05 18.38
CA LEU A 174 -0.18 -24.50 18.55
C LEU A 174 -0.64 -25.19 17.26
N HIS A 175 0.22 -26.06 16.74
CA HIS A 175 -0.05 -26.82 15.51
C HIS A 175 0.09 -28.34 15.74
N PRO A 176 -0.77 -28.98 16.54
CA PRO A 176 -0.75 -30.42 16.75
C PRO A 176 -1.11 -31.14 15.48
N SER A 177 -0.17 -31.78 14.82
CA SER A 177 -0.41 -32.53 13.56
C SER A 177 -0.89 -33.96 13.77
N GLY A 178 -0.63 -34.52 14.94
CA GLY A 178 -0.81 -35.93 15.22
C GLY A 178 0.21 -36.86 14.54
N ASP A 179 1.20 -36.29 13.87
CA ASP A 179 2.36 -36.98 13.31
C ASP A 179 3.56 -36.77 14.26
N PRO A 180 4.06 -37.82 14.93
CA PRO A 180 5.10 -37.66 15.94
C PRO A 180 6.38 -36.98 15.44
N GLN A 181 6.71 -37.12 14.16
CA GLN A 181 7.92 -36.49 13.60
C GLN A 181 7.69 -34.97 13.38
N LYS A 182 6.55 -34.59 12.85
CA LYS A 182 6.18 -33.18 12.67
C LYS A 182 5.97 -32.48 14.02
N ASP A 183 5.31 -33.18 14.95
CA ASP A 183 5.06 -32.66 16.30
C ASP A 183 6.34 -32.43 17.08
N ALA A 184 7.37 -33.29 16.95
CA ALA A 184 8.67 -33.09 17.57
C ALA A 184 9.39 -31.81 17.10
N ASP A 185 9.28 -31.51 15.82
CA ASP A 185 9.96 -30.34 15.22
C ASP A 185 9.22 -29.02 15.49
N VAL A 186 7.90 -29.02 15.57
CA VAL A 186 7.09 -27.79 15.68
C VAL A 186 6.29 -27.74 16.97
N TYR A 187 5.36 -28.67 17.18
CA TYR A 187 4.39 -28.61 18.28
C TYR A 187 5.07 -28.68 19.66
N GLU A 188 6.05 -29.55 19.85
CA GLU A 188 6.78 -29.63 21.14
C GLU A 188 7.56 -28.34 21.41
N ASN A 189 8.16 -27.73 20.38
CA ASN A 189 8.81 -26.43 20.52
C ASN A 189 7.80 -25.32 20.84
N GLN A 190 6.61 -25.32 20.22
CA GLN A 190 5.53 -24.38 20.53
C GLN A 190 5.08 -24.50 21.98
N LEU A 191 4.89 -25.72 22.49
CA LEU A 191 4.55 -25.93 23.92
C LEU A 191 5.59 -25.33 24.86
N ARG A 192 6.88 -25.58 24.57
CA ARG A 192 7.98 -25.03 25.38
C ARG A 192 8.03 -23.50 25.31
N VAL A 193 7.93 -22.95 24.11
CA VAL A 193 7.95 -21.49 23.88
C VAL A 193 6.75 -20.83 24.52
N ASN A 194 5.53 -21.34 24.33
CA ASN A 194 4.30 -20.79 24.90
C ASN A 194 4.38 -20.71 26.44
N LYS A 195 4.91 -21.76 27.09
CA LYS A 195 5.12 -21.74 28.53
C LYS A 195 6.00 -20.58 28.97
N ALA A 196 7.14 -20.38 28.30
CA ALA A 196 8.06 -19.29 28.61
C ALA A 196 7.45 -17.92 28.28
N LEU A 197 6.72 -17.79 27.17
CA LEU A 197 6.01 -16.56 26.81
C LEU A 197 4.97 -16.15 27.86
N LEU A 198 4.23 -17.10 28.44
CA LEU A 198 3.27 -16.83 29.51
C LEU A 198 3.98 -16.36 30.80
N GLU A 199 5.14 -16.93 31.13
CA GLU A 199 5.98 -16.47 32.25
C GLU A 199 6.48 -15.02 32.02
N LEU A 200 6.94 -14.72 30.80
CA LEU A 200 7.38 -13.37 30.38
C LEU A 200 6.19 -12.37 30.36
N ALA A 201 5.02 -12.80 29.87
CA ALA A 201 3.81 -12.02 29.89
C ALA A 201 3.44 -11.56 31.32
N ALA A 202 3.44 -12.50 32.25
CA ALA A 202 3.16 -12.23 33.66
C ALA A 202 4.25 -11.33 34.30
N LYS A 203 5.53 -11.60 34.02
CA LYS A 203 6.65 -10.86 34.59
C LYS A 203 6.69 -9.40 34.15
N PHE A 204 6.43 -9.13 32.87
CA PHE A 204 6.53 -7.78 32.29
C PHE A 204 5.19 -7.08 32.12
N GLY A 205 4.07 -7.72 32.45
CA GLY A 205 2.74 -7.18 32.25
C GLY A 205 2.44 -6.92 30.77
N VAL A 206 2.86 -7.84 29.88
CA VAL A 206 2.56 -7.81 28.46
C VAL A 206 1.38 -8.72 28.19
N LYS A 207 0.38 -8.24 27.44
CA LYS A 207 -0.74 -9.07 27.00
C LYS A 207 -0.28 -10.05 25.92
N TYR A 208 -1.07 -11.10 25.72
CA TYR A 208 -0.78 -12.09 24.70
C TYR A 208 -2.03 -12.47 23.90
N ILE A 209 -1.78 -12.91 22.66
CA ILE A 209 -2.78 -13.41 21.72
C ILE A 209 -2.51 -14.87 21.40
N CYS A 210 -3.50 -15.54 20.82
CA CYS A 210 -3.24 -16.77 20.08
C CYS A 210 -3.43 -16.52 18.57
N SER A 211 -2.67 -17.24 17.76
CA SER A 211 -2.76 -17.20 16.30
C SER A 211 -2.58 -18.58 15.69
N ASN A 212 -2.85 -18.70 14.40
CA ASN A 212 -2.71 -19.95 13.68
C ASN A 212 -1.77 -19.85 12.46
N ASP A 213 -1.10 -18.72 12.27
CA ASP A 213 -0.13 -18.54 11.18
C ASP A 213 -0.69 -19.07 9.83
N VAL A 214 -1.83 -18.51 9.44
CA VAL A 214 -2.67 -19.06 8.35
C VAL A 214 -1.95 -18.91 7.02
N HIS A 215 -1.75 -20.05 6.30
CA HIS A 215 -1.13 -20.08 4.97
C HIS A 215 -2.07 -20.59 3.88
N PHE A 216 -3.13 -21.28 4.25
CA PHE A 216 -4.16 -21.78 3.32
C PHE A 216 -5.55 -21.72 3.95
N ILE A 217 -6.61 -21.95 3.16
CA ILE A 217 -7.97 -21.62 3.60
C ILE A 217 -8.66 -22.79 4.29
N LEU A 218 -8.62 -23.97 3.68
CA LEU A 218 -9.34 -25.16 4.15
C LEU A 218 -8.34 -26.26 4.55
N ALA A 219 -8.69 -27.09 5.52
CA ALA A 219 -7.83 -28.20 5.95
C ALA A 219 -7.45 -29.14 4.80
N GLU A 220 -8.38 -29.35 3.85
CA GLU A 220 -8.15 -30.15 2.64
C GLU A 220 -7.15 -29.52 1.66
N ASP A 221 -6.86 -28.21 1.76
CA ASP A 221 -5.88 -27.52 0.91
C ASP A 221 -4.43 -27.87 1.28
N ALA A 222 -4.20 -28.51 2.43
CA ALA A 222 -2.86 -28.80 2.97
C ALA A 222 -1.96 -29.57 1.98
N VAL A 223 -2.52 -30.54 1.25
CA VAL A 223 -1.76 -31.33 0.26
C VAL A 223 -1.36 -30.47 -0.94
N ALA A 224 -2.28 -29.61 -1.43
CA ALA A 224 -1.99 -28.70 -2.51
C ALA A 224 -0.94 -27.64 -2.09
N HIS A 225 -1.03 -27.16 -0.85
CA HIS A 225 -0.06 -26.25 -0.23
C HIS A 225 1.34 -26.87 -0.15
N ASP A 226 1.45 -28.15 0.27
CA ASP A 226 2.72 -28.87 0.32
C ASP A 226 3.39 -29.00 -1.06
N HIS A 227 2.60 -29.23 -2.11
CA HIS A 227 3.09 -29.23 -3.49
C HIS A 227 3.54 -27.84 -3.95
N LEU A 228 2.82 -26.78 -3.56
CA LEU A 228 3.19 -25.41 -3.87
C LEU A 228 4.57 -25.05 -3.26
N ILE A 229 4.82 -25.47 -2.02
CA ILE A 229 6.12 -25.27 -1.36
C ILE A 229 7.25 -26.00 -2.11
N CYS A 230 7.01 -27.24 -2.53
CA CYS A 230 7.98 -27.99 -3.34
C CYS A 230 8.30 -27.27 -4.65
N LEU A 231 7.27 -26.78 -5.36
CA LEU A 231 7.42 -26.05 -6.60
C LEU A 231 8.25 -24.78 -6.40
N ASN A 232 7.94 -23.99 -5.37
CA ASN A 232 8.56 -22.70 -5.13
C ASN A 232 9.98 -22.81 -4.55
N THR A 233 10.29 -23.91 -3.85
CA THR A 233 11.64 -24.18 -3.30
C THR A 233 12.52 -25.00 -4.25
N GLY A 234 11.96 -25.53 -5.35
CA GLY A 234 12.67 -26.41 -6.29
C GLY A 234 13.05 -27.74 -5.65
N ARG A 235 12.21 -28.28 -4.75
CA ARG A 235 12.44 -29.54 -4.04
C ARG A 235 11.41 -30.58 -4.44
N ASP A 236 11.80 -31.85 -4.39
CA ASP A 236 10.88 -32.97 -4.61
C ASP A 236 10.14 -33.34 -3.31
N LEU A 237 8.96 -33.94 -3.44
CA LEU A 237 8.11 -34.30 -2.29
C LEU A 237 8.79 -35.31 -1.33
N ASP A 238 9.65 -36.16 -1.82
CA ASP A 238 10.39 -37.17 -1.07
C ASP A 238 11.71 -36.67 -0.51
N ASP A 239 12.15 -35.42 -0.82
CA ASP A 239 13.35 -34.83 -0.23
C ASP A 239 13.17 -34.72 1.30
N PRO A 240 14.00 -35.41 2.11
CA PRO A 240 13.88 -35.36 3.57
C PRO A 240 14.21 -33.99 4.16
N ASN A 241 14.98 -33.14 3.43
CA ASN A 241 15.45 -31.85 3.89
C ASN A 241 14.61 -30.67 3.36
N ARG A 242 13.46 -30.93 2.76
CA ARG A 242 12.59 -29.88 2.28
C ARG A 242 11.82 -29.18 3.39
N MET A 243 11.42 -27.95 3.18
CA MET A 243 10.47 -27.26 4.03
C MET A 243 9.14 -28.00 4.08
N ARG A 244 8.60 -28.18 5.28
CA ARG A 244 7.30 -28.81 5.54
C ARG A 244 6.54 -28.02 6.58
N TYR A 245 5.23 -27.95 6.40
CA TYR A 245 4.28 -27.45 7.37
C TYR A 245 3.58 -28.59 8.10
N THR A 246 2.89 -28.26 9.18
CA THR A 246 2.19 -29.27 10.01
C THR A 246 0.86 -29.71 9.42
N PHE A 247 0.35 -29.02 8.41
CA PHE A 247 -0.99 -29.09 7.83
C PHE A 247 -2.08 -28.51 8.75
N GLN A 248 -1.68 -27.77 9.76
CA GLN A 248 -2.59 -27.11 10.70
C GLN A 248 -2.74 -25.60 10.43
N GLU A 249 -1.99 -25.05 9.49
CA GLU A 249 -1.91 -23.61 9.18
C GLU A 249 -3.08 -23.16 8.25
N TYR A 250 -4.27 -23.78 8.42
CA TYR A 250 -5.50 -23.35 7.71
C TYR A 250 -6.30 -22.33 8.50
N LEU A 251 -7.25 -21.65 7.83
CA LEU A 251 -8.15 -20.72 8.47
C LEU A 251 -9.14 -21.45 9.38
N LYS A 252 -8.77 -21.64 10.65
CA LYS A 252 -9.58 -22.28 11.68
C LYS A 252 -10.78 -21.40 12.08
N SER A 253 -11.87 -22.06 12.46
CA SER A 253 -13.01 -21.35 13.05
C SER A 253 -12.68 -20.83 14.47
N PRO A 254 -13.46 -19.86 15.00
CA PRO A 254 -13.31 -19.43 16.38
C PRO A 254 -13.46 -20.56 17.40
N GLU A 255 -14.31 -21.56 17.13
CA GLU A 255 -14.50 -22.75 17.96
C GLU A 255 -13.27 -23.65 17.94
N GLU A 256 -12.65 -23.86 16.77
CA GLU A 256 -11.40 -24.61 16.65
C GLU A 256 -10.25 -23.94 17.38
N MET A 257 -10.14 -22.59 17.28
CA MET A 257 -9.13 -21.84 18.01
C MET A 257 -9.38 -21.90 19.52
N ALA A 258 -10.62 -21.79 19.98
CA ALA A 258 -10.95 -21.93 21.41
C ALA A 258 -10.65 -23.34 21.93
N ALA A 259 -10.82 -24.37 21.12
CA ALA A 259 -10.49 -25.74 21.48
C ALA A 259 -8.97 -26.00 21.56
N LEU A 260 -8.15 -25.23 20.80
CA LEU A 260 -6.67 -25.29 20.89
C LEU A 260 -6.12 -24.60 22.14
N PHE A 261 -6.80 -23.57 22.64
CA PHE A 261 -6.37 -22.75 23.78
C PHE A 261 -7.41 -22.73 24.91
N PRO A 262 -7.85 -23.92 25.42
CA PRO A 262 -8.94 -23.98 26.41
C PRO A 262 -8.60 -23.31 27.74
N ASP A 263 -7.32 -23.29 28.10
CA ASP A 263 -6.84 -22.69 29.37
C ASP A 263 -6.48 -21.19 29.23
N HIS A 264 -6.59 -20.62 28.01
CA HIS A 264 -6.22 -19.25 27.70
C HIS A 264 -7.30 -18.48 26.92
N PRO A 265 -8.56 -18.40 27.44
CA PRO A 265 -9.64 -17.67 26.76
C PRO A 265 -9.32 -16.18 26.58
N GLU A 266 -8.47 -15.61 27.45
CA GLU A 266 -7.99 -14.24 27.34
C GLU A 266 -7.13 -14.00 26.09
N ALA A 267 -6.42 -15.02 25.59
CA ALA A 267 -5.64 -14.91 24.35
C ALA A 267 -6.55 -14.69 23.13
N LEU A 268 -7.73 -15.32 23.11
CA LEU A 268 -8.74 -15.07 22.09
C LEU A 268 -9.36 -13.68 22.25
N ALA A 269 -9.74 -13.31 23.48
CA ALA A 269 -10.33 -12.00 23.78
C ALA A 269 -9.40 -10.84 23.40
N THR A 270 -8.10 -11.01 23.60
CA THR A 270 -7.09 -10.00 23.21
C THR A 270 -7.06 -9.78 21.70
N THR A 271 -7.36 -10.78 20.87
CA THR A 271 -7.44 -10.56 19.40
C THR A 271 -8.57 -9.61 19.01
N LEU A 272 -9.69 -9.65 19.73
CA LEU A 272 -10.81 -8.72 19.56
C LEU A 272 -10.45 -7.31 20.04
N GLU A 273 -9.70 -7.21 21.16
CA GLU A 273 -9.19 -5.93 21.64
C GLU A 273 -8.31 -5.25 20.59
N ILE A 274 -7.38 -6.00 19.98
CA ILE A 274 -6.53 -5.50 18.91
C ILE A 274 -7.37 -5.05 17.70
N ALA A 275 -8.34 -5.86 17.30
CA ALA A 275 -9.25 -5.51 16.21
C ALA A 275 -10.05 -4.24 16.51
N ALA A 276 -10.43 -4.01 17.78
CA ALA A 276 -11.12 -2.80 18.20
C ALA A 276 -10.20 -1.56 18.25
N LYS A 277 -8.89 -1.74 18.55
CA LYS A 277 -7.89 -0.66 18.50
C LYS A 277 -7.60 -0.17 17.08
N CYS A 278 -7.75 -1.04 16.07
CA CYS A 278 -7.56 -0.64 14.69
C CYS A 278 -8.72 0.24 14.23
N GLU A 279 -8.42 1.38 13.64
CA GLU A 279 -9.42 2.31 13.10
C GLU A 279 -9.88 1.88 11.70
N ASP A 280 -11.07 2.34 11.29
CA ASP A 280 -11.51 2.24 9.91
C ASP A 280 -10.96 3.45 9.14
N TYR A 281 -10.11 3.22 8.16
CA TYR A 281 -9.55 4.27 7.31
C TYR A 281 -9.59 3.88 5.83
N LYS A 282 -9.58 4.89 4.96
CA LYS A 282 -9.63 4.69 3.50
C LYS A 282 -8.23 4.77 2.91
N LEU A 283 -7.88 3.80 2.07
CA LEU A 283 -6.63 3.81 1.29
C LEU A 283 -6.77 4.58 -0.03
N THR A 284 -8.00 4.88 -0.44
CA THR A 284 -8.28 5.64 -1.66
C THR A 284 -8.55 7.10 -1.33
N HIS A 285 -7.99 7.97 -2.13
CA HIS A 285 -8.31 9.40 -2.17
C HIS A 285 -8.77 9.79 -3.58
N ALA A 286 -9.29 11.00 -3.73
CA ALA A 286 -9.58 11.56 -5.05
C ALA A 286 -8.30 11.57 -5.91
N PRO A 287 -8.41 11.38 -7.25
CA PRO A 287 -7.25 11.45 -8.13
C PRO A 287 -6.45 12.73 -7.91
N LEU A 288 -5.15 12.58 -7.64
CA LEU A 288 -4.23 13.71 -7.51
C LEU A 288 -3.71 14.05 -8.90
N MET A 289 -4.07 15.24 -9.38
CA MET A 289 -3.49 15.77 -10.61
C MET A 289 -2.15 16.45 -10.25
N PRO A 290 -1.04 16.07 -10.92
CA PRO A 290 0.24 16.73 -10.70
C PRO A 290 0.14 18.20 -11.09
N ASN A 291 0.76 19.06 -10.29
CA ASN A 291 0.81 20.47 -10.55
C ASN A 291 1.94 20.79 -11.54
N PHE A 292 1.61 21.51 -12.62
CA PHE A 292 2.58 22.02 -13.60
C PHE A 292 2.43 23.54 -13.72
N PRO A 293 3.13 24.34 -12.90
CA PRO A 293 3.02 25.79 -12.97
C PRO A 293 3.57 26.28 -14.31
N PRO A 294 2.94 27.28 -14.94
CA PRO A 294 3.54 27.97 -16.09
C PRO A 294 4.91 28.56 -15.72
N PRO A 295 5.84 28.68 -16.67
CA PRO A 295 7.12 29.33 -16.44
C PRO A 295 6.96 30.77 -15.89
N GLU A 296 7.90 31.21 -15.05
CA GLU A 296 7.84 32.55 -14.43
C GLU A 296 7.85 33.71 -15.44
N ASP A 297 8.48 33.52 -16.61
CA ASP A 297 8.55 34.49 -17.70
C ASP A 297 7.30 34.49 -18.60
N PHE A 298 6.38 33.55 -18.41
CA PHE A 298 5.12 33.51 -19.17
C PHE A 298 4.17 34.58 -18.65
N LYS A 299 3.84 35.53 -19.52
CA LYS A 299 2.89 36.61 -19.22
C LYS A 299 1.45 36.12 -19.46
N ILE A 300 0.72 35.98 -18.37
CA ILE A 300 -0.69 35.59 -18.39
C ILE A 300 -1.55 36.85 -18.63
N ASP A 301 -2.41 36.83 -19.64
CA ASP A 301 -3.44 37.86 -19.81
C ASP A 301 -4.49 37.72 -18.70
N LEU A 302 -4.72 38.82 -17.97
CA LEU A 302 -5.65 38.82 -16.84
C LEU A 302 -7.11 38.58 -17.25
N ALA A 303 -7.52 39.01 -18.45
CA ALA A 303 -8.89 38.82 -18.92
C ALA A 303 -9.15 37.35 -19.29
N GLU A 304 -8.20 36.72 -19.99
CA GLU A 304 -8.26 35.29 -20.32
C GLU A 304 -8.23 34.43 -19.05
N LEU A 305 -7.35 34.77 -18.08
CA LEU A 305 -7.28 34.06 -16.80
C LEU A 305 -8.61 34.15 -16.05
N ARG A 306 -9.21 35.32 -15.98
CA ARG A 306 -10.50 35.50 -15.32
C ARG A 306 -11.59 34.70 -16.00
N GLU A 307 -11.68 34.77 -17.33
CA GLU A 307 -12.66 34.02 -18.09
C GLU A 307 -12.59 32.53 -17.78
N SER A 308 -11.41 31.95 -17.74
CA SER A 308 -11.20 30.56 -17.37
C SER A 308 -11.55 30.30 -15.89
N PHE A 309 -11.04 31.11 -14.98
CA PHE A 309 -11.16 30.90 -13.54
C PHE A 309 -12.61 30.95 -13.04
N VAL A 310 -13.44 31.84 -13.60
CA VAL A 310 -14.81 32.03 -13.12
C VAL A 310 -15.82 30.99 -13.64
N LYS A 311 -15.48 30.19 -14.65
CA LYS A 311 -16.43 29.26 -15.33
C LYS A 311 -17.21 28.32 -14.41
N LYS A 312 -16.67 28.03 -13.20
CA LYS A 312 -17.28 27.10 -12.21
C LYS A 312 -17.54 27.78 -10.86
N ILE A 313 -17.61 29.12 -10.82
CA ILE A 313 -17.87 29.89 -9.60
C ILE A 313 -19.28 30.46 -9.70
N GLU A 314 -20.14 30.15 -8.73
CA GLU A 314 -21.55 30.60 -8.69
C GLU A 314 -21.74 31.75 -7.68
N ASP A 315 -20.79 31.96 -6.76
CA ASP A 315 -20.86 33.01 -5.73
C ASP A 315 -20.71 34.41 -6.34
N ALA A 316 -21.79 35.17 -6.33
CA ALA A 316 -21.88 36.50 -6.93
C ALA A 316 -20.95 37.53 -6.23
N GLU A 317 -20.77 37.42 -4.92
CA GLU A 317 -19.85 38.31 -4.16
C GLU A 317 -18.41 38.03 -4.53
N LEU A 318 -18.03 36.77 -4.56
CA LEU A 318 -16.70 36.32 -4.99
C LEU A 318 -16.43 36.75 -6.45
N LEU A 319 -17.39 36.55 -7.36
CA LEU A 319 -17.27 37.01 -8.76
C LEU A 319 -17.02 38.51 -8.88
N ALA A 320 -17.73 39.35 -8.08
CA ALA A 320 -17.50 40.79 -8.03
C ALA A 320 -16.07 41.11 -7.53
N ARG A 321 -15.57 40.44 -6.51
CA ARG A 321 -14.22 40.63 -5.99
C ARG A 321 -13.14 40.19 -7.00
N ILE A 322 -13.33 39.07 -7.68
CA ILE A 322 -12.47 38.61 -8.76
C ILE A 322 -12.45 39.65 -9.90
N GLY A 323 -13.60 40.16 -10.28
CA GLY A 323 -13.74 41.21 -11.31
C GLY A 323 -13.00 42.51 -10.97
N ALA A 324 -12.85 42.85 -9.69
CA ALA A 324 -12.19 44.06 -9.21
C ALA A 324 -10.65 43.96 -9.16
N CYS A 325 -10.06 42.73 -9.20
CA CYS A 325 -8.59 42.58 -9.16
C CYS A 325 -7.95 43.24 -10.40
N ALA A 326 -6.93 44.08 -10.22
CA ALA A 326 -6.23 44.76 -11.31
C ALA A 326 -5.03 43.98 -11.87
N SER A 327 -4.58 42.93 -11.19
CA SER A 327 -3.49 42.07 -11.64
C SER A 327 -3.64 40.60 -11.23
N VAL A 328 -2.80 39.75 -11.80
CA VAL A 328 -2.74 38.31 -11.46
C VAL A 328 -2.36 38.11 -9.99
N GLU A 329 -1.43 38.93 -9.48
CA GLU A 329 -0.95 38.84 -8.08
C GLU A 329 -2.03 39.25 -7.08
N GLU A 330 -2.92 40.16 -7.45
CA GLU A 330 -4.09 40.50 -6.63
C GLU A 330 -5.09 39.34 -6.58
N LEU A 331 -5.32 38.68 -7.72
CA LEU A 331 -6.17 37.50 -7.79
C LEU A 331 -5.61 36.34 -6.97
N GLU A 332 -4.29 36.11 -7.02
CA GLU A 332 -3.61 35.11 -6.19
C GLU A 332 -3.79 35.39 -4.70
N ARG A 333 -3.56 36.64 -4.29
CA ARG A 333 -3.75 37.04 -2.88
C ARG A 333 -5.19 36.87 -2.42
N LEU A 334 -6.15 37.15 -3.30
CA LEU A 334 -7.58 37.00 -3.00
C LEU A 334 -7.93 35.55 -2.62
N VAL A 335 -7.34 34.55 -3.30
CA VAL A 335 -7.66 33.13 -3.11
C VAL A 335 -6.67 32.36 -2.24
N ALA A 336 -5.57 32.98 -1.78
CA ALA A 336 -4.46 32.32 -1.09
C ALA A 336 -4.86 31.54 0.18
N HIS A 337 -5.96 31.92 0.83
CA HIS A 337 -6.45 31.30 2.06
C HIS A 337 -7.51 30.20 1.80
N ASP A 338 -7.90 30.01 0.55
CA ASP A 338 -8.85 28.96 0.12
C ASP A 338 -8.13 27.99 -0.83
N LYS A 339 -7.90 26.78 -0.35
CA LYS A 339 -7.18 25.75 -1.10
C LYS A 339 -7.90 25.38 -2.40
N GLU A 340 -9.22 25.25 -2.37
CA GLU A 340 -9.99 24.87 -3.55
C GLU A 340 -9.93 25.96 -4.62
N LEU A 341 -10.07 27.22 -4.24
CA LEU A 341 -9.95 28.35 -5.16
C LEU A 341 -8.51 28.51 -5.68
N SER A 342 -7.50 28.27 -4.84
CA SER A 342 -6.09 28.29 -5.26
C SER A 342 -5.79 27.21 -6.29
N ASP A 343 -6.28 25.97 -6.07
CA ASP A 343 -6.12 24.87 -7.00
C ASP A 343 -6.83 25.16 -8.34
N ARG A 344 -8.02 25.74 -8.30
CA ARG A 344 -8.75 26.18 -9.51
C ARG A 344 -8.02 27.29 -10.27
N LEU A 345 -7.50 28.28 -9.57
CA LEU A 345 -6.69 29.33 -10.19
C LEU A 345 -5.45 28.77 -10.89
N MET A 346 -4.80 27.77 -10.28
CA MET A 346 -3.68 27.08 -10.90
C MET A 346 -4.09 26.37 -12.18
N VAL A 347 -5.22 25.66 -12.20
CA VAL A 347 -5.75 25.03 -13.42
C VAL A 347 -6.03 26.07 -14.51
N ALA A 348 -6.62 27.21 -14.17
CA ALA A 348 -6.85 28.30 -15.12
C ALA A 348 -5.53 28.88 -15.69
N LYS A 349 -4.49 29.05 -14.86
CA LYS A 349 -3.16 29.45 -15.33
C LYS A 349 -2.52 28.42 -16.27
N GLN A 350 -2.63 27.14 -15.93
CA GLN A 350 -2.20 26.05 -16.80
C GLN A 350 -2.93 26.07 -18.13
N TYR A 351 -4.23 26.35 -18.12
CA TYR A 351 -5.02 26.47 -19.34
C TYR A 351 -4.55 27.60 -20.23
N CYS A 352 -4.34 28.82 -19.72
CA CYS A 352 -3.80 29.94 -20.49
C CYS A 352 -2.45 29.57 -21.15
N TYR A 353 -1.57 28.91 -20.41
CA TYR A 353 -0.28 28.45 -20.96
C TYR A 353 -0.44 27.35 -22.03
N LEU A 354 -1.36 26.41 -21.81
CA LEU A 354 -1.67 25.37 -22.79
C LEU A 354 -2.21 25.97 -24.10
N VAL A 355 -3.10 26.97 -24.00
CA VAL A 355 -3.65 27.69 -25.16
C VAL A 355 -2.53 28.35 -25.96
N ASP A 356 -1.67 29.12 -25.31
CA ASP A 356 -0.52 29.81 -25.93
C ASP A 356 0.38 28.81 -26.68
N LEU A 357 0.80 27.74 -26.01
CA LEU A 357 1.64 26.70 -26.63
C LEU A 357 0.94 26.01 -27.83
N THR A 358 -0.35 25.77 -27.68
CA THR A 358 -1.15 25.11 -28.72
C THR A 358 -1.27 25.98 -29.97
N TYR A 359 -1.60 27.28 -29.83
CA TYR A 359 -1.68 28.19 -30.97
C TYR A 359 -0.32 28.45 -31.63
N LYS A 360 0.75 28.62 -30.83
CA LYS A 360 2.13 28.63 -31.36
C LYS A 360 2.48 27.37 -32.14
N GLY A 361 1.98 26.24 -31.68
CA GLY A 361 2.12 24.96 -32.36
C GLY A 361 1.26 24.86 -33.64
N ALA A 362 0.03 25.35 -33.58
CA ALA A 362 -0.88 25.38 -34.73
C ALA A 362 -0.32 26.23 -35.88
N HIS A 363 0.16 27.43 -35.60
CA HIS A 363 0.80 28.26 -36.63
C HIS A 363 2.05 27.60 -37.24
N ARG A 364 2.84 26.85 -36.47
CA ARG A 364 3.95 26.07 -37.00
C ARG A 364 3.54 24.90 -37.90
N ARG A 365 2.35 24.29 -37.63
CA ARG A 365 1.86 23.11 -38.36
C ARG A 365 1.01 23.46 -39.59
N TYR A 366 0.21 24.52 -39.51
CA TYR A 366 -0.83 24.87 -40.47
C TYR A 366 -0.61 26.22 -41.18
N GLY A 367 0.41 27.01 -40.72
CA GLY A 367 0.69 28.33 -41.25
C GLY A 367 0.08 29.47 -40.42
N GLU A 368 0.40 30.74 -40.82
CA GLU A 368 -0.02 31.91 -40.07
C GLU A 368 -1.55 32.13 -40.01
N VAL A 369 -2.24 31.70 -41.06
CA VAL A 369 -3.71 31.77 -41.13
C VAL A 369 -4.25 30.37 -40.97
N LEU A 370 -4.98 30.12 -39.91
CA LEU A 370 -5.60 28.83 -39.62
C LEU A 370 -6.88 28.66 -40.45
N ASP A 371 -7.08 27.45 -40.97
CA ASP A 371 -8.35 27.06 -41.57
C ASP A 371 -9.45 27.04 -40.50
N GLU A 372 -10.66 27.47 -40.86
CA GLU A 372 -11.79 27.56 -39.94
C GLU A 372 -12.08 26.23 -39.23
N LYS A 373 -11.94 25.10 -39.93
CA LYS A 373 -12.16 23.77 -39.35
C LYS A 373 -11.10 23.43 -38.29
N VAL A 374 -9.86 23.83 -38.52
CA VAL A 374 -8.76 23.62 -37.57
C VAL A 374 -9.02 24.47 -36.32
N GLU A 375 -9.40 25.73 -36.51
CA GLU A 375 -9.65 26.65 -35.41
C GLU A 375 -10.83 26.20 -34.54
N GLN A 376 -11.94 25.83 -35.17
CA GLN A 376 -13.13 25.29 -34.47
C GLN A 376 -12.78 24.02 -33.69
N ARG A 377 -11.96 23.13 -34.27
CA ARG A 377 -11.53 21.91 -33.62
C ARG A 377 -10.57 22.17 -32.44
N LEU A 378 -9.62 23.08 -32.60
CA LEU A 378 -8.73 23.52 -31.51
C LEU A 378 -9.51 24.06 -30.33
N LYS A 379 -10.46 24.98 -30.60
CA LYS A 379 -11.32 25.54 -29.56
C LYS A 379 -12.10 24.47 -28.83
N TYR A 380 -12.75 23.59 -29.57
CA TYR A 380 -13.54 22.49 -29.00
C TYR A 380 -12.68 21.57 -28.09
N GLU A 381 -11.48 21.18 -28.53
CA GLU A 381 -10.60 20.32 -27.74
C GLU A 381 -10.04 21.05 -26.51
N LEU A 382 -9.63 22.31 -26.65
CA LEU A 382 -9.13 23.12 -25.53
C LEU A 382 -10.22 23.34 -24.48
N ASP A 383 -11.45 23.70 -24.89
CA ASP A 383 -12.59 23.84 -23.98
C ASP A 383 -12.92 22.52 -23.26
N THR A 384 -12.81 21.38 -23.96
CA THR A 384 -13.01 20.05 -23.37
C THR A 384 -11.93 19.72 -22.34
N ILE A 385 -10.66 19.98 -22.67
CA ILE A 385 -9.51 19.75 -21.77
C ILE A 385 -9.64 20.59 -20.50
N GLU A 386 -10.05 21.85 -20.64
CA GLU A 386 -10.30 22.76 -19.53
C GLU A 386 -11.45 22.27 -18.64
N TRP A 387 -12.59 21.94 -19.27
CA TRP A 387 -13.80 21.48 -18.57
C TRP A 387 -13.53 20.21 -17.75
N MET A 388 -12.73 19.30 -18.29
CA MET A 388 -12.33 18.06 -17.60
C MET A 388 -11.24 18.26 -16.55
N GLY A 389 -10.56 19.43 -16.47
CA GLY A 389 -9.50 19.72 -15.51
C GLY A 389 -8.14 19.12 -15.87
N PHE A 390 -7.87 18.84 -17.16
CA PHE A 390 -6.64 18.20 -17.61
C PHE A 390 -5.58 19.11 -18.30
N PRO A 391 -5.60 20.45 -18.21
CA PRO A 391 -4.54 21.27 -18.83
C PRO A 391 -3.14 20.88 -18.33
N GLY A 392 -2.97 20.70 -17.00
CA GLY A 392 -1.70 20.28 -16.40
C GLY A 392 -1.18 18.95 -16.93
N TYR A 393 -2.05 17.97 -17.17
CA TYR A 393 -1.66 16.69 -17.76
C TYR A 393 -1.07 16.85 -19.17
N PHE A 394 -1.72 17.65 -20.03
CA PHE A 394 -1.19 17.93 -21.37
C PHE A 394 0.15 18.64 -21.33
N LEU A 395 0.33 19.60 -20.42
CA LEU A 395 1.59 20.30 -20.22
C LEU A 395 2.71 19.37 -19.75
N ILE A 396 2.44 18.48 -18.80
CA ILE A 396 3.43 17.49 -18.34
C ILE A 396 3.85 16.55 -19.48
N VAL A 397 2.86 16.04 -20.24
CA VAL A 397 3.16 15.17 -21.39
C VAL A 397 3.97 15.90 -22.46
N TRP A 398 3.62 17.15 -22.73
CA TRP A 398 4.37 18.00 -23.65
C TRP A 398 5.81 18.21 -23.16
N ASP A 399 6.00 18.51 -21.89
CA ASP A 399 7.30 18.87 -21.31
C ASP A 399 8.28 17.68 -21.34
N TYR A 400 7.89 16.50 -20.89
CA TYR A 400 8.80 15.36 -20.91
C TYR A 400 9.11 14.89 -22.36
N ILE A 401 8.16 15.03 -23.30
CA ILE A 401 8.42 14.75 -24.72
C ILE A 401 9.39 15.78 -25.30
N ARG A 402 9.23 17.06 -24.96
CA ARG A 402 10.15 18.14 -25.32
C ARG A 402 11.56 17.85 -24.81
N ALA A 403 11.68 17.58 -23.51
CA ALA A 403 12.95 17.27 -22.87
C ALA A 403 13.64 16.03 -23.49
N ALA A 404 12.89 14.96 -23.75
CA ALA A 404 13.44 13.77 -24.39
C ALA A 404 14.04 14.09 -25.77
N ARG A 405 13.35 14.91 -26.59
CA ARG A 405 13.86 15.33 -27.89
C ARG A 405 15.09 16.22 -27.79
N GLU A 406 15.12 17.14 -26.84
CA GLU A 406 16.29 18.01 -26.57
C GLU A 406 17.51 17.20 -26.13
N MET A 407 17.29 16.12 -25.40
CA MET A 407 18.34 15.15 -25.02
C MET A 407 18.75 14.19 -26.14
N GLY A 408 18.17 14.30 -27.34
CA GLY A 408 18.44 13.40 -28.47
C GLY A 408 17.81 12.01 -28.36
N VAL A 409 16.87 11.82 -27.40
CA VAL A 409 16.15 10.56 -27.21
C VAL A 409 15.05 10.45 -28.28
N SER A 410 14.97 9.30 -28.95
CA SER A 410 13.93 9.03 -29.96
C SER A 410 12.55 8.93 -29.29
N VAL A 411 11.60 9.69 -29.86
CA VAL A 411 10.20 9.68 -29.40
C VAL A 411 9.31 9.15 -30.52
N GLY A 412 8.48 8.16 -30.24
CA GLY A 412 7.52 7.59 -31.18
C GLY A 412 6.49 8.63 -31.68
N PRO A 413 5.84 8.37 -32.82
CA PRO A 413 4.92 9.34 -33.46
C PRO A 413 3.59 9.55 -32.69
N GLY A 414 3.34 8.80 -31.64
CA GLY A 414 2.11 8.78 -30.85
C GLY A 414 1.49 7.38 -30.78
N ARG A 415 0.54 7.20 -29.87
CA ARG A 415 -0.19 5.94 -29.69
C ARG A 415 -1.65 6.17 -29.30
N GLY A 416 -2.49 5.18 -29.55
CA GLY A 416 -3.91 5.18 -29.13
C GLY A 416 -4.70 6.35 -29.72
N SER A 417 -5.70 6.81 -28.99
CA SER A 417 -6.62 7.89 -29.39
C SER A 417 -5.96 9.28 -29.46
N ALA A 418 -4.78 9.48 -28.86
CA ALA A 418 -4.05 10.74 -28.90
C ALA A 418 -3.77 11.23 -30.35
N ALA A 419 -3.65 10.31 -31.30
CA ALA A 419 -3.50 10.64 -32.72
C ALA A 419 -4.73 11.39 -33.32
N GLY A 420 -5.89 11.32 -32.66
CA GLY A 420 -7.09 12.07 -33.05
C GLY A 420 -7.16 13.50 -32.51
N SER A 421 -6.24 13.88 -31.61
CA SER A 421 -6.23 15.22 -30.99
C SER A 421 -5.38 16.21 -31.80
N VAL A 422 -6.01 17.31 -32.23
CA VAL A 422 -5.29 18.41 -32.89
C VAL A 422 -4.43 19.20 -31.90
N VAL A 423 -4.86 19.33 -30.66
CA VAL A 423 -4.06 19.93 -29.59
C VAL A 423 -2.78 19.14 -29.37
N ALA A 424 -2.87 17.80 -29.20
CA ALA A 424 -1.69 16.94 -29.07
C ALA A 424 -0.75 17.02 -30.27
N TYR A 425 -1.29 17.17 -31.47
CA TYR A 425 -0.50 17.37 -32.71
C TYR A 425 0.22 18.71 -32.73
N CYS A 426 -0.47 19.79 -32.35
CA CYS A 426 0.13 21.13 -32.24
C CYS A 426 1.26 21.20 -31.21
N LEU A 427 1.08 20.54 -30.07
CA LEU A 427 2.07 20.42 -29.00
C LEU A 427 3.23 19.46 -29.33
N LYS A 428 3.25 18.82 -30.51
CA LYS A 428 4.21 17.76 -30.86
C LYS A 428 4.19 16.55 -29.91
N ILE A 429 3.12 16.34 -29.17
CA ILE A 429 2.90 15.11 -28.39
C ILE A 429 2.72 13.95 -29.37
N THR A 430 2.02 14.17 -30.48
CA THR A 430 1.93 13.24 -31.59
C THR A 430 2.41 13.89 -32.92
N ASN A 431 2.92 13.06 -33.81
CA ASN A 431 3.28 13.45 -35.17
C ASN A 431 2.23 13.01 -36.22
N ILE A 432 1.14 12.40 -35.76
CA ILE A 432 0.02 11.95 -36.60
C ILE A 432 -1.19 12.84 -36.29
N CYS A 433 -1.81 13.38 -37.34
CA CYS A 433 -3.05 14.13 -37.25
C CYS A 433 -4.14 13.42 -38.05
N LEU A 434 -5.17 12.91 -37.37
CA LEU A 434 -6.29 12.24 -38.00
C LEU A 434 -7.38 13.21 -38.49
N LEU A 435 -7.21 14.51 -38.31
CA LEU A 435 -8.16 15.52 -38.81
C LEU A 435 -8.42 15.41 -40.33
N TYR A 436 -7.36 14.99 -41.09
CA TYR A 436 -7.40 14.83 -42.53
C TYR A 436 -7.32 13.37 -43.02
N THR A 437 -7.08 12.40 -42.11
CA THR A 437 -6.77 11.01 -42.49
C THR A 437 -7.84 10.03 -42.09
N SER A 438 -8.83 10.46 -41.30
CA SER A 438 -9.98 9.62 -40.90
C SER A 438 -11.28 10.35 -41.20
N PRO A 439 -12.25 9.73 -41.88
CA PRO A 439 -13.60 10.27 -41.90
C PRO A 439 -14.06 10.31 -40.44
N SER A 440 -14.46 11.49 -39.97
CA SER A 440 -15.04 11.64 -38.65
C SER A 440 -16.19 10.65 -38.49
N PRO A 441 -16.29 9.94 -37.34
CA PRO A 441 -17.52 9.20 -37.06
C PRO A 441 -18.72 10.15 -36.95
#